data_04350249a9510c9e1cd4239795701eff
#
_entry.id   04350249a9510c9e1cd4239795701eff
#
_cell.length_a   1.000
_cell.length_b   1.000
_cell.length_c   1.000
_cell.angle_alpha   90.00
_cell.angle_beta   90.00
_cell.angle_gamma   90.00
#
_symmetry.space_group_name_H-M   'P 1'
#
loop_
_entity.id
_entity.type
_entity.pdbx_description
1 polymer ?
#
loop_
_entity_poly.entity_id
_entity_poly.type
_entity_poly.pdbx_seq_one_letter_code
_entity_poly.pdbx_strand_id
1 'polypeptide(L)'
;MASLDFMLWHGRDIGLPVEAVTVDHGLRPEAADEIALVAAYCAERDVPHSVLRWSWGGKGNLQAEARRARYALIGEWARDRGIDWVALGHTQDDVAETFLMRLARQAGVDGLAQMENRFERDGVTWVRPLLNHGREDWRSYLKCHDIAWTDDPSNEDTKFERVRARKVLDALNPLGIAADTLARVAHNRWIAKSTLDHVLRDTVSRYVEEDRGDLIIPTDHPEMDRLIPHEIMYRLRREAIRWIGGAAYSPRSDAMIELDIATVSYTH
;
A
#
# COMPACT_ATOMS: atom_id res chain seq x y z
N MET A 1 6.35 -8.33 15.60
CA MET A 1 5.73 -9.04 16.75
C MET A 1 4.24 -8.69 16.91
N ALA A 2 3.84 -7.41 17.12
CA ALA A 2 2.44 -7.03 17.37
C ALA A 2 1.42 -7.57 16.36
N SER A 3 1.72 -7.48 15.06
CA SER A 3 0.82 -8.03 14.02
C SER A 3 0.66 -9.56 14.14
N LEU A 4 1.73 -10.26 14.45
CA LEU A 4 1.71 -11.72 14.62
C LEU A 4 0.84 -12.11 15.84
N ASP A 5 1.10 -11.52 17.00
CA ASP A 5 0.34 -11.81 18.20
C ASP A 5 -1.15 -11.47 18.07
N PHE A 6 -1.45 -10.28 17.52
CA PHE A 6 -2.82 -9.86 17.24
C PHE A 6 -3.54 -10.84 16.29
N MET A 7 -2.87 -11.30 15.23
CA MET A 7 -3.47 -12.27 14.30
C MET A 7 -3.65 -13.64 14.93
N LEU A 8 -2.76 -14.07 15.82
CA LEU A 8 -2.91 -15.33 16.56
C LEU A 8 -4.09 -15.27 17.51
N TRP A 9 -4.24 -14.17 18.25
CA TRP A 9 -5.41 -13.96 19.11
C TRP A 9 -6.70 -13.97 18.30
N HIS A 10 -6.76 -13.19 17.22
CA HIS A 10 -7.94 -13.10 16.36
C HIS A 10 -8.26 -14.43 15.67
N GLY A 11 -7.25 -15.12 15.13
CA GLY A 11 -7.43 -16.44 14.50
C GLY A 11 -8.00 -17.49 15.46
N ARG A 12 -7.55 -17.49 16.71
CA ARG A 12 -8.11 -18.37 17.76
C ARG A 12 -9.57 -18.04 18.04
N ASP A 13 -9.91 -16.76 18.14
CA ASP A 13 -11.28 -16.30 18.42
C ASP A 13 -12.28 -16.73 17.34
N ILE A 14 -11.88 -16.72 16.08
CA ILE A 14 -12.74 -17.08 14.93
C ILE A 14 -12.49 -18.50 14.38
N GLY A 15 -11.61 -19.28 15.01
CA GLY A 15 -11.30 -20.66 14.61
C GLY A 15 -10.51 -20.80 13.31
N LEU A 16 -9.73 -19.79 12.93
CA LEU A 16 -8.87 -19.83 11.74
C LEU A 16 -7.40 -20.13 12.13
N PRO A 17 -6.74 -21.08 11.43
CA PRO A 17 -5.33 -21.34 11.64
C PRO A 17 -4.50 -20.15 11.13
N VAL A 18 -3.42 -19.85 11.84
CA VAL A 18 -2.46 -18.78 11.48
C VAL A 18 -1.08 -19.38 11.33
N GLU A 19 -0.40 -19.05 10.24
CA GLU A 19 1.00 -19.35 10.01
C GLU A 19 1.81 -18.05 9.93
N ALA A 20 3.07 -18.10 10.33
CA ALA A 20 3.99 -16.98 10.24
C ALA A 20 4.99 -17.17 9.09
N VAL A 21 5.32 -16.07 8.42
CA VAL A 21 6.34 -16.05 7.37
C VAL A 21 7.26 -14.83 7.52
N THR A 22 8.56 -15.06 7.44
CA THR A 22 9.59 -14.02 7.45
C THR A 22 10.37 -14.06 6.15
N VAL A 23 10.65 -12.90 5.54
CA VAL A 23 11.52 -12.81 4.37
C VAL A 23 12.88 -12.30 4.82
N ASP A 24 13.88 -13.17 4.71
CA ASP A 24 15.28 -12.81 4.91
C ASP A 24 15.83 -12.21 3.62
N HIS A 25 16.17 -10.93 3.67
CA HIS A 25 16.75 -10.22 2.53
C HIS A 25 18.27 -10.38 2.42
N GLY A 26 18.95 -11.02 3.42
CA GLY A 26 20.39 -11.21 3.43
C GLY A 26 21.22 -9.92 3.44
N LEU A 27 20.60 -8.78 3.83
CA LEU A 27 21.23 -7.46 3.72
C LEU A 27 21.91 -7.02 5.03
N ARG A 28 21.58 -7.65 6.15
CA ARG A 28 22.04 -7.26 7.48
C ARG A 28 22.31 -8.49 8.34
N PRO A 29 23.41 -8.49 9.12
CA PRO A 29 23.69 -9.61 10.05
C PRO A 29 22.62 -9.73 11.15
N GLU A 30 22.05 -8.59 11.62
CA GLU A 30 21.05 -8.53 12.68
C GLU A 30 19.71 -9.18 12.31
N ALA A 31 19.45 -9.37 11.00
CA ALA A 31 18.26 -10.07 10.52
C ALA A 31 18.14 -11.50 11.06
N ALA A 32 19.28 -12.15 11.35
CA ALA A 32 19.30 -13.49 11.96
C ALA A 32 18.68 -13.51 13.36
N ASP A 33 18.99 -12.48 14.18
CA ASP A 33 18.45 -12.37 15.55
C ASP A 33 16.95 -12.03 15.53
N GLU A 34 16.53 -11.18 14.59
CA GLU A 34 15.10 -10.88 14.37
C GLU A 34 14.31 -12.14 13.97
N ILE A 35 14.86 -12.93 13.05
CA ILE A 35 14.27 -14.21 12.62
C ILE A 35 14.20 -15.20 13.78
N ALA A 36 15.28 -15.31 14.58
CA ALA A 36 15.32 -16.20 15.73
C ALA A 36 14.28 -15.83 16.80
N LEU A 37 14.08 -14.52 17.04
CA LEU A 37 13.05 -14.03 17.95
C LEU A 37 11.64 -14.43 17.48
N VAL A 38 11.32 -14.25 16.19
CA VAL A 38 10.04 -14.66 15.62
C VAL A 38 9.86 -16.18 15.69
N ALA A 39 10.91 -16.94 15.37
CA ALA A 39 10.88 -18.40 15.41
C ALA A 39 10.63 -18.94 16.83
N ALA A 40 11.31 -18.38 17.84
CA ALA A 40 11.11 -18.75 19.24
C ALA A 40 9.67 -18.45 19.69
N TYR A 41 9.16 -17.24 19.36
CA TYR A 41 7.80 -16.85 19.69
C TYR A 41 6.75 -17.77 19.05
N CYS A 42 6.96 -18.19 17.81
CA CYS A 42 6.08 -19.12 17.10
C CYS A 42 6.14 -20.53 17.71
N ALA A 43 7.35 -21.01 18.03
CA ALA A 43 7.56 -22.34 18.61
C ALA A 43 6.87 -22.50 19.98
N GLU A 44 6.93 -21.48 20.83
CA GLU A 44 6.24 -21.45 22.14
C GLU A 44 4.70 -21.54 22.03
N ARG A 45 4.15 -21.28 20.84
CA ARG A 45 2.70 -21.19 20.59
C ARG A 45 2.19 -22.20 19.59
N ASP A 46 3.03 -23.15 19.19
CA ASP A 46 2.75 -24.17 18.16
C ASP A 46 2.30 -23.56 16.82
N VAL A 47 2.91 -22.42 16.44
CA VAL A 47 2.63 -21.71 15.18
C VAL A 47 3.66 -22.11 14.13
N PRO A 48 3.24 -22.64 12.96
CA PRO A 48 4.15 -22.87 11.85
C PRO A 48 4.83 -21.58 11.41
N HIS A 49 6.16 -21.59 11.31
CA HIS A 49 6.94 -20.44 10.84
C HIS A 49 7.84 -20.83 9.68
N SER A 50 7.76 -20.07 8.60
CA SER A 50 8.59 -20.23 7.41
C SER A 50 9.53 -19.05 7.22
N VAL A 51 10.77 -19.32 6.81
CA VAL A 51 11.75 -18.29 6.44
C VAL A 51 12.05 -18.38 4.96
N LEU A 52 11.66 -17.35 4.22
CA LEU A 52 11.90 -17.23 2.78
C LEU A 52 13.16 -16.40 2.54
N ARG A 53 14.04 -16.85 1.68
CA ARG A 53 15.31 -16.16 1.40
C ARG A 53 15.26 -15.43 0.08
N TRP A 54 15.75 -14.20 0.08
CA TRP A 54 15.96 -13.41 -1.12
C TRP A 54 17.41 -12.93 -1.21
N SER A 55 17.94 -12.90 -2.40
CA SER A 55 19.26 -12.33 -2.68
C SER A 55 19.14 -11.26 -3.77
N TRP A 56 19.81 -10.13 -3.55
CA TRP A 56 19.80 -9.04 -4.52
C TRP A 56 20.68 -9.36 -5.73
N GLY A 57 20.11 -9.25 -6.93
CA GLY A 57 20.84 -9.46 -8.18
C GLY A 57 21.71 -8.28 -8.64
N GLY A 58 21.90 -7.24 -7.80
CA GLY A 58 22.79 -6.11 -8.08
C GLY A 58 22.23 -5.07 -9.08
N LYS A 59 20.96 -5.18 -9.53
CA LYS A 59 20.36 -4.26 -10.50
C LYS A 59 19.14 -3.55 -9.93
N GLY A 60 18.94 -2.30 -10.34
CA GLY A 60 17.77 -1.49 -9.93
C GLY A 60 17.89 -0.88 -8.52
N ASN A 61 16.78 -0.33 -8.04
CA ASN A 61 16.71 0.23 -6.69
C ASN A 61 16.50 -0.90 -5.68
N LEU A 62 17.48 -1.12 -4.81
CA LEU A 62 17.48 -2.19 -3.80
C LEU A 62 16.18 -2.26 -2.99
N GLN A 63 15.66 -1.13 -2.50
CA GLN A 63 14.44 -1.11 -1.69
C GLN A 63 13.19 -1.47 -2.49
N ALA A 64 13.09 -0.98 -3.72
CA ALA A 64 11.98 -1.32 -4.61
C ALA A 64 12.00 -2.81 -4.98
N GLU A 65 13.19 -3.35 -5.28
CA GLU A 65 13.38 -4.77 -5.58
C GLU A 65 13.09 -5.66 -4.36
N ALA A 66 13.61 -5.31 -3.18
CA ALA A 66 13.33 -6.04 -1.94
C ALA A 66 11.83 -6.04 -1.60
N ARG A 67 11.15 -4.89 -1.81
CA ARG A 67 9.70 -4.81 -1.63
C ARG A 67 8.94 -5.69 -2.63
N ARG A 68 9.32 -5.66 -3.90
CA ARG A 68 8.72 -6.50 -4.96
C ARG A 68 8.90 -7.98 -4.65
N ALA A 69 10.13 -8.37 -4.33
CA ALA A 69 10.48 -9.75 -3.96
C ALA A 69 9.70 -10.24 -2.74
N ARG A 70 9.54 -9.41 -1.72
CA ARG A 70 8.73 -9.75 -0.53
C ARG A 70 7.32 -10.15 -0.91
N TYR A 71 6.63 -9.35 -1.73
CA TYR A 71 5.27 -9.67 -2.15
C TYR A 71 5.22 -10.94 -3.00
N ALA A 72 6.16 -11.11 -3.93
CA ALA A 72 6.21 -12.29 -4.79
C ALA A 72 6.44 -13.57 -3.98
N LEU A 73 7.46 -13.59 -3.12
CA LEU A 73 7.80 -14.76 -2.30
C LEU A 73 6.70 -15.14 -1.31
N ILE A 74 6.14 -14.16 -0.59
CA ILE A 74 5.06 -14.44 0.35
C ILE A 74 3.79 -14.87 -0.40
N GLY A 75 3.48 -14.25 -1.54
CA GLY A 75 2.32 -14.63 -2.35
C GLY A 75 2.43 -16.05 -2.91
N GLU A 76 3.60 -16.45 -3.39
CA GLU A 76 3.87 -17.82 -3.84
C GLU A 76 3.74 -18.81 -2.68
N TRP A 77 4.41 -18.55 -1.55
CA TRP A 77 4.33 -19.36 -0.35
C TRP A 77 2.89 -19.52 0.17
N ALA A 78 2.10 -18.47 0.14
CA ALA A 78 0.70 -18.50 0.57
C ALA A 78 -0.15 -19.37 -0.35
N ARG A 79 -0.02 -19.21 -1.68
CA ARG A 79 -0.76 -20.04 -2.65
C ARG A 79 -0.41 -21.53 -2.55
N ASP A 80 0.87 -21.86 -2.39
CA ASP A 80 1.34 -23.24 -2.25
C ASP A 80 0.76 -23.94 -1.02
N ARG A 81 0.35 -23.17 -0.01
CA ARG A 81 -0.26 -23.63 1.24
C ARG A 81 -1.78 -23.50 1.30
N GLY A 82 -2.39 -22.94 0.27
CA GLY A 82 -3.84 -22.66 0.25
C GLY A 82 -4.23 -21.56 1.24
N ILE A 83 -3.32 -20.58 1.48
CA ILE A 83 -3.57 -19.44 2.35
C ILE A 83 -4.09 -18.29 1.49
N ASP A 84 -5.35 -17.93 1.68
CA ASP A 84 -6.00 -16.85 0.93
C ASP A 84 -5.68 -15.44 1.45
N TRP A 85 -5.28 -15.31 2.73
CA TRP A 85 -5.13 -14.04 3.41
C TRP A 85 -3.75 -13.87 4.02
N VAL A 86 -3.12 -12.72 3.74
CA VAL A 86 -1.81 -12.36 4.33
C VAL A 86 -1.92 -11.02 5.04
N ALA A 87 -1.57 -11.01 6.34
CA ALA A 87 -1.54 -9.81 7.15
C ALA A 87 -0.18 -9.11 7.10
N LEU A 88 -0.19 -7.78 6.95
CA LEU A 88 0.98 -6.90 6.95
C LEU A 88 0.95 -5.98 8.17
N GLY A 89 2.07 -5.85 8.86
CA GLY A 89 2.23 -5.06 10.08
C GLY A 89 2.38 -3.54 9.87
N HIS A 90 1.72 -2.93 8.87
CA HIS A 90 1.72 -1.48 8.70
C HIS A 90 0.84 -0.81 9.78
N THR A 91 1.32 0.31 10.30
CA THR A 91 0.67 1.10 11.36
C THR A 91 0.21 2.46 10.84
N GLN A 92 -0.44 3.23 11.71
CA GLN A 92 -0.83 4.62 11.43
C GLN A 92 0.38 5.51 11.12
N ASP A 93 1.52 5.27 11.76
CA ASP A 93 2.79 5.96 11.44
C ASP A 93 3.23 5.71 10.00
N ASP A 94 3.08 4.49 9.48
CA ASP A 94 3.39 4.19 8.08
C ASP A 94 2.49 4.95 7.11
N VAL A 95 1.24 5.21 7.48
CA VAL A 95 0.32 6.06 6.72
C VAL A 95 0.83 7.49 6.69
N ALA A 96 1.18 8.06 7.85
CA ALA A 96 1.67 9.43 7.97
C ALA A 96 3.01 9.64 7.24
N GLU A 97 3.97 8.72 7.40
CA GLU A 97 5.25 8.73 6.68
C GLU A 97 5.01 8.71 5.16
N THR A 98 4.13 7.82 4.68
CA THR A 98 3.79 7.70 3.26
C THR A 98 3.09 8.94 2.73
N PHE A 99 2.20 9.55 3.53
CA PHE A 99 1.53 10.80 3.18
C PHE A 99 2.54 11.93 2.95
N LEU A 100 3.49 12.14 3.86
CA LEU A 100 4.54 13.18 3.72
C LEU A 100 5.42 12.93 2.49
N MET A 101 5.85 11.69 2.26
CA MET A 101 6.65 11.34 1.09
C MET A 101 5.92 11.63 -0.23
N ARG A 102 4.62 11.40 -0.28
CA ARG A 102 3.78 11.62 -1.46
C ARG A 102 3.41 13.11 -1.62
N LEU A 103 3.21 13.82 -0.51
CA LEU A 103 2.98 15.27 -0.50
C LEU A 103 4.20 16.01 -1.07
N ALA A 104 5.41 15.62 -0.68
CA ALA A 104 6.66 16.17 -1.21
C ALA A 104 6.81 15.95 -2.74
N ARG A 105 6.10 14.97 -3.29
CA ARG A 105 6.04 14.69 -4.74
C ARG A 105 4.81 15.30 -5.42
N GLN A 106 4.11 16.22 -4.75
CA GLN A 106 2.91 16.90 -5.26
C GLN A 106 1.79 15.95 -5.68
N ALA A 107 1.65 14.84 -4.97
CA ALA A 107 0.62 13.85 -5.27
C ALA A 107 -0.78 14.45 -5.09
N GLY A 108 -1.68 14.15 -6.01
CA GLY A 108 -3.10 14.53 -5.96
C GLY A 108 -3.92 13.67 -4.99
N VAL A 109 -5.24 13.70 -5.17
CA VAL A 109 -6.21 13.00 -4.28
C VAL A 109 -5.87 11.53 -4.10
N ASP A 110 -5.63 10.81 -5.18
CA ASP A 110 -5.34 9.37 -5.15
C ASP A 110 -4.01 9.05 -4.46
N GLY A 111 -2.99 9.86 -4.77
CA GLY A 111 -1.67 9.67 -4.20
C GLY A 111 -1.62 9.99 -2.70
N LEU A 112 -2.39 10.96 -2.22
CA LEU A 112 -2.47 11.34 -0.81
C LEU A 112 -3.48 10.48 -0.01
N ALA A 113 -4.27 9.65 -0.69
CA ALA A 113 -5.17 8.72 -0.02
C ALA A 113 -4.41 7.71 0.85
N GLN A 114 -5.02 7.34 1.96
CA GLN A 114 -4.53 6.27 2.83
C GLN A 114 -4.29 5.00 2.01
N MET A 115 -3.26 4.24 2.36
CA MET A 115 -3.09 2.90 1.80
C MET A 115 -4.27 2.01 2.15
N GLU A 116 -4.69 1.18 1.22
CA GLU A 116 -5.86 0.32 1.38
C GLU A 116 -5.67 -0.66 2.56
N ASN A 117 -6.72 -0.82 3.37
CA ASN A 117 -6.72 -1.80 4.44
C ASN A 117 -6.70 -3.24 3.90
N ARG A 118 -7.27 -3.43 2.71
CA ARG A 118 -7.34 -4.70 1.99
C ARG A 118 -7.07 -4.46 0.50
N PHE A 119 -6.30 -5.34 -0.12
CA PHE A 119 -6.08 -5.35 -1.58
C PHE A 119 -5.77 -6.76 -2.06
N GLU A 120 -6.02 -7.01 -3.32
CA GLU A 120 -5.68 -8.28 -3.95
C GLU A 120 -4.41 -8.13 -4.79
N ARG A 121 -3.55 -9.13 -4.69
CA ARG A 121 -2.35 -9.19 -5.49
C ARG A 121 -1.89 -10.64 -5.66
N ASP A 122 -1.62 -11.04 -6.89
CA ASP A 122 -1.09 -12.36 -7.25
C ASP A 122 -1.95 -13.51 -6.70
N GLY A 123 -3.30 -13.35 -6.69
CA GLY A 123 -4.25 -14.35 -6.22
C GLY A 123 -4.34 -14.48 -4.68
N VAL A 124 -3.77 -13.54 -3.95
CA VAL A 124 -3.79 -13.50 -2.47
C VAL A 124 -4.42 -12.19 -2.00
N THR A 125 -5.25 -12.25 -0.98
CA THR A 125 -5.81 -11.08 -0.30
C THR A 125 -4.85 -10.60 0.80
N TRP A 126 -4.36 -9.37 0.66
CA TRP A 126 -3.46 -8.73 1.62
C TRP A 126 -4.25 -7.78 2.51
N VAL A 127 -4.04 -7.86 3.82
CA VAL A 127 -4.71 -7.00 4.81
C VAL A 127 -3.70 -6.27 5.69
N ARG A 128 -4.11 -5.11 6.24
CA ARG A 128 -3.32 -4.28 7.15
C ARG A 128 -4.13 -3.99 8.40
N PRO A 129 -4.20 -4.94 9.33
CA PRO A 129 -5.08 -4.84 10.49
C PRO A 129 -4.68 -3.74 11.48
N LEU A 130 -3.41 -3.30 11.47
CA LEU A 130 -2.87 -2.36 12.44
C LEU A 130 -2.91 -0.88 12.00
N LEU A 131 -3.47 -0.55 10.84
CA LEU A 131 -3.40 0.79 10.26
C LEU A 131 -4.04 1.90 11.09
N ASN A 132 -4.97 1.57 11.97
CA ASN A 132 -5.74 2.56 12.73
C ASN A 132 -5.09 2.92 14.08
N HIS A 133 -3.96 2.30 14.42
CA HIS A 133 -3.28 2.51 15.68
C HIS A 133 -1.82 2.90 15.45
N GLY A 134 -1.29 3.75 16.33
CA GLY A 134 0.08 4.22 16.28
C GLY A 134 1.09 3.14 16.69
N ARG A 135 2.35 3.35 16.32
CA ARG A 135 3.44 2.43 16.70
C ARG A 135 3.61 2.35 18.20
N GLU A 136 3.43 3.44 18.93
CA GLU A 136 3.55 3.45 20.39
C GLU A 136 2.39 2.71 21.08
N ASP A 137 1.19 2.71 20.50
CA ASP A 137 0.07 1.89 21.00
C ASP A 137 0.44 0.41 20.92
N TRP A 138 1.02 -0.02 19.79
CA TRP A 138 1.47 -1.40 19.61
C TRP A 138 2.68 -1.75 20.47
N ARG A 139 3.58 -0.84 20.74
CA ARG A 139 4.67 -1.05 21.71
C ARG A 139 4.13 -1.20 23.12
N SER A 140 3.14 -0.38 23.50
CA SER A 140 2.45 -0.49 24.78
C SER A 140 1.72 -1.82 24.92
N TYR A 141 1.04 -2.25 23.84
CA TYR A 141 0.42 -3.58 23.78
C TYR A 141 1.45 -4.69 24.02
N LEU A 142 2.58 -4.69 23.32
CA LEU A 142 3.63 -5.70 23.48
C LEU A 142 4.19 -5.72 24.91
N LYS A 143 4.39 -4.55 25.52
CA LYS A 143 4.83 -4.43 26.92
C LYS A 143 3.82 -5.04 27.90
N CYS A 144 2.52 -4.75 27.72
CA CYS A 144 1.46 -5.28 28.57
C CYS A 144 1.33 -6.80 28.48
N HIS A 145 1.76 -7.40 27.39
CA HIS A 145 1.71 -8.86 27.15
C HIS A 145 3.08 -9.55 27.33
N ASP A 146 4.09 -8.85 27.85
CA ASP A 146 5.46 -9.36 28.02
C ASP A 146 6.06 -9.97 26.74
N ILE A 147 5.73 -9.38 25.58
CA ILE A 147 6.21 -9.85 24.28
C ILE A 147 7.45 -9.05 23.87
N ALA A 148 8.57 -9.73 23.69
CA ALA A 148 9.80 -9.13 23.21
C ALA A 148 9.69 -8.69 21.73
N TRP A 149 10.34 -7.57 21.39
CA TRP A 149 10.53 -7.12 20.01
C TRP A 149 11.92 -6.55 19.81
N THR A 150 12.31 -6.36 18.56
CA THR A 150 13.58 -5.75 18.20
C THR A 150 13.31 -4.42 17.50
N ASP A 151 14.06 -3.40 17.83
CA ASP A 151 14.12 -2.15 17.07
C ASP A 151 15.24 -2.26 16.05
N ASP A 152 14.90 -2.12 14.76
CA ASP A 152 15.86 -2.17 13.66
C ASP A 152 16.76 -0.92 13.66
N PRO A 153 18.10 -1.05 13.79
CA PRO A 153 19.02 0.09 13.77
C PRO A 153 18.94 0.93 12.48
N SER A 154 18.55 0.34 11.36
CA SER A 154 18.36 1.07 10.10
C SER A 154 17.23 2.10 10.15
N ASN A 155 16.38 2.06 11.18
CA ASN A 155 15.35 3.07 11.44
C ASN A 155 15.92 4.48 11.74
N GLU A 156 17.22 4.62 11.98
CA GLU A 156 17.88 5.90 12.23
C GLU A 156 18.67 6.41 11.01
N ASP A 157 18.90 5.58 9.99
CA ASP A 157 19.69 5.98 8.81
C ASP A 157 18.90 6.92 7.88
N THR A 158 19.30 8.20 7.88
CA THR A 158 18.69 9.27 7.08
C THR A 158 18.87 9.13 5.56
N LYS A 159 19.67 8.17 5.09
CA LYS A 159 19.68 7.82 3.66
C LYS A 159 18.31 7.35 3.19
N PHE A 160 17.53 6.75 4.08
CA PHE A 160 16.19 6.27 3.77
C PHE A 160 15.15 7.40 3.83
N GLU A 161 14.35 7.50 2.79
CA GLU A 161 13.31 8.53 2.67
C GLU A 161 12.30 8.47 3.83
N ARG A 162 11.93 7.27 4.28
CA ARG A 162 11.03 7.08 5.42
C ARG A 162 11.59 7.62 6.74
N VAL A 163 12.90 7.46 6.96
CA VAL A 163 13.54 8.02 8.17
C VAL A 163 13.50 9.55 8.15
N ARG A 164 13.73 10.15 6.97
CA ARG A 164 13.57 11.60 6.80
C ARG A 164 12.12 12.05 7.02
N ALA A 165 11.14 11.32 6.48
CA ALA A 165 9.72 11.62 6.70
C ALA A 165 9.35 11.58 8.19
N ARG A 166 9.88 10.62 8.95
CA ARG A 166 9.70 10.52 10.41
C ARG A 166 10.26 11.73 11.15
N LYS A 167 11.49 12.14 10.83
CA LYS A 167 12.10 13.36 11.42
C LYS A 167 11.31 14.63 11.09
N VAL A 168 10.75 14.73 9.89
CA VAL A 168 9.86 15.83 9.52
C VAL A 168 8.57 15.78 10.34
N LEU A 169 8.00 14.59 10.53
CA LEU A 169 6.80 14.39 11.36
C LEU A 169 7.05 14.85 12.79
N ASP A 170 8.17 14.47 13.39
CA ASP A 170 8.57 14.91 14.74
C ASP A 170 8.70 16.44 14.83
N ALA A 171 9.25 17.06 13.78
CA ALA A 171 9.39 18.53 13.72
C ALA A 171 8.03 19.25 13.55
N LEU A 172 6.98 18.57 13.08
CA LEU A 172 5.63 19.12 12.93
C LEU A 172 4.79 19.02 14.21
N ASN A 173 5.20 18.20 15.18
CA ASN A 173 4.49 18.02 16.45
C ASN A 173 4.15 19.32 17.20
N PRO A 174 5.04 20.34 17.27
CA PRO A 174 4.71 21.61 17.92
C PRO A 174 3.56 22.39 17.30
N LEU A 175 3.21 22.07 16.04
CA LEU A 175 2.04 22.63 15.34
C LEU A 175 0.78 21.79 15.55
N GLY A 176 0.83 20.71 16.35
CA GLY A 176 -0.28 19.76 16.51
C GLY A 176 -0.45 18.81 15.33
N ILE A 177 0.56 18.71 14.48
CA ILE A 177 0.56 17.79 13.31
C ILE A 177 1.35 16.54 13.69
N ALA A 178 0.65 15.56 14.23
CA ALA A 178 1.19 14.26 14.59
C ALA A 178 0.77 13.18 13.57
N ALA A 179 1.19 11.94 13.79
CA ALA A 179 0.89 10.82 12.88
C ALA A 179 -0.62 10.61 12.70
N ASP A 180 -1.40 10.70 13.76
CA ASP A 180 -2.86 10.56 13.75
C ASP A 180 -3.54 11.66 12.91
N THR A 181 -3.04 12.90 12.99
CA THR A 181 -3.53 14.04 12.21
C THR A 181 -3.35 13.78 10.72
N LEU A 182 -2.15 13.38 10.29
CA LEU A 182 -1.87 13.10 8.88
C LEU A 182 -2.62 11.84 8.39
N ALA A 183 -2.70 10.82 9.23
CA ALA A 183 -3.46 9.60 8.91
C ALA A 183 -4.95 9.91 8.72
N ARG A 184 -5.53 10.80 9.53
CA ARG A 184 -6.91 11.27 9.38
C ARG A 184 -7.12 12.03 8.06
N VAL A 185 -6.18 12.90 7.69
CA VAL A 185 -6.24 13.60 6.39
C VAL A 185 -6.15 12.60 5.24
N ALA A 186 -5.22 11.63 5.33
CA ALA A 186 -5.09 10.57 4.34
C ALA A 186 -6.37 9.71 4.22
N HIS A 187 -7.02 9.42 5.35
CA HIS A 187 -8.31 8.72 5.38
C HIS A 187 -9.42 9.52 4.70
N ASN A 188 -9.53 10.82 4.98
CA ASN A 188 -10.48 11.69 4.30
C ASN A 188 -10.24 11.73 2.77
N ARG A 189 -8.97 11.70 2.33
CA ARG A 189 -8.62 11.57 0.92
C ARG A 189 -9.01 10.22 0.33
N TRP A 190 -8.90 9.15 1.10
CA TRP A 190 -9.35 7.83 0.69
C TRP A 190 -10.88 7.78 0.49
N ILE A 191 -11.67 8.41 1.39
CA ILE A 191 -13.12 8.55 1.21
C ILE A 191 -13.45 9.29 -0.08
N ALA A 192 -12.80 10.45 -0.32
CA ALA A 192 -12.99 11.22 -1.53
C ALA A 192 -12.63 10.42 -2.80
N LYS A 193 -11.47 9.71 -2.77
CA LYS A 193 -11.05 8.81 -3.85
C LYS A 193 -12.12 7.72 -4.10
N SER A 194 -12.61 7.07 -3.05
CA SER A 194 -13.61 6.00 -3.17
C SER A 194 -14.91 6.50 -3.82
N THR A 195 -15.32 7.72 -3.51
CA THR A 195 -16.48 8.37 -4.15
C THR A 195 -16.20 8.63 -5.64
N LEU A 196 -15.06 9.18 -5.97
CA LEU A 196 -14.65 9.42 -7.37
C LEU A 196 -14.54 8.12 -8.18
N ASP A 197 -13.99 7.07 -7.58
CA ASP A 197 -13.89 5.75 -8.20
C ASP A 197 -15.29 5.10 -8.40
N HIS A 198 -16.24 5.37 -7.52
CA HIS A 198 -17.62 4.92 -7.70
C HIS A 198 -18.28 5.63 -8.88
N VAL A 199 -18.16 6.96 -8.95
CA VAL A 199 -18.70 7.76 -10.06
C VAL A 199 -18.03 7.37 -11.38
N LEU A 200 -16.73 7.13 -11.38
CA LEU A 200 -16.00 6.66 -12.56
C LEU A 200 -16.54 5.31 -13.06
N ARG A 201 -16.74 4.35 -12.16
CA ARG A 201 -17.32 3.03 -12.53
C ARG A 201 -18.70 3.14 -13.11
N ASP A 202 -19.55 3.98 -12.54
CA ASP A 202 -20.91 4.25 -13.07
C ASP A 202 -20.81 4.88 -14.47
N THR A 203 -19.90 5.85 -14.65
CA THR A 203 -19.64 6.48 -15.96
C THR A 203 -19.17 5.45 -16.99
N VAL A 204 -18.18 4.62 -16.63
CA VAL A 204 -17.69 3.55 -17.52
C VAL A 204 -18.82 2.61 -17.91
N SER A 205 -19.62 2.16 -16.96
CA SER A 205 -20.71 1.22 -17.25
C SER A 205 -21.81 1.77 -18.16
N ARG A 206 -21.97 3.10 -18.23
CA ARG A 206 -22.99 3.76 -19.06
C ARG A 206 -22.51 4.18 -20.43
N TYR A 207 -21.23 4.57 -20.54
CA TYR A 207 -20.75 5.30 -21.71
C TYR A 207 -19.55 4.65 -22.41
N VAL A 208 -18.93 3.62 -21.83
CA VAL A 208 -17.75 2.98 -22.43
C VAL A 208 -18.13 1.58 -22.93
N GLU A 209 -17.82 1.32 -24.19
CA GLU A 209 -18.00 -0.01 -24.79
C GLU A 209 -16.63 -0.62 -25.05
N GLU A 210 -16.53 -1.94 -24.88
CA GLU A 210 -15.35 -2.73 -25.29
C GLU A 210 -15.70 -3.51 -26.54
N ASP A 211 -14.94 -3.28 -27.64
CA ASP A 211 -15.03 -4.07 -28.86
C ASP A 211 -13.65 -4.61 -29.24
N ARG A 212 -13.46 -5.92 -29.11
CA ARG A 212 -12.25 -6.67 -29.52
C ARG A 212 -10.93 -6.13 -28.95
N GLY A 213 -10.96 -5.63 -27.74
CA GLY A 213 -9.78 -5.06 -27.10
C GLY A 213 -9.61 -3.54 -27.31
N ASP A 214 -10.52 -2.91 -28.03
CA ASP A 214 -10.61 -1.45 -28.13
C ASP A 214 -11.61 -0.91 -27.09
N LEU A 215 -11.34 0.30 -26.56
CA LEU A 215 -12.28 1.04 -25.72
C LEU A 215 -12.91 2.16 -26.55
N ILE A 216 -14.22 2.10 -26.72
CA ILE A 216 -14.99 3.12 -27.43
C ILE A 216 -15.56 4.09 -26.38
N ILE A 217 -15.09 5.33 -26.42
CA ILE A 217 -15.55 6.41 -25.57
C ILE A 217 -16.16 7.48 -26.48
N PRO A 218 -17.51 7.72 -26.40
CA PRO A 218 -18.15 8.72 -27.24
C PRO A 218 -17.66 10.13 -26.86
N THR A 219 -17.10 10.87 -27.80
CA THR A 219 -16.53 12.20 -27.58
C THR A 219 -17.54 13.34 -27.81
N ASP A 220 -18.62 13.05 -28.50
CA ASP A 220 -19.67 14.02 -28.91
C ASP A 220 -21.04 13.71 -28.31
N HIS A 221 -21.09 13.00 -27.20
CA HIS A 221 -22.34 12.70 -26.51
C HIS A 221 -22.78 13.91 -25.68
N PRO A 222 -23.95 14.55 -25.99
CA PRO A 222 -24.38 15.81 -25.35
C PRO A 222 -24.50 15.75 -23.83
N GLU A 223 -24.75 14.57 -23.28
CA GLU A 223 -24.85 14.38 -21.83
C GLU A 223 -23.48 14.23 -21.15
N MET A 224 -22.48 13.69 -21.84
CA MET A 224 -21.15 13.52 -21.25
C MET A 224 -20.51 14.86 -20.91
N ASP A 225 -20.50 15.81 -21.83
CA ASP A 225 -19.92 17.14 -21.61
C ASP A 225 -20.68 17.94 -20.54
N ARG A 226 -21.99 17.69 -20.39
CA ARG A 226 -22.85 18.43 -19.46
C ARG A 226 -22.94 17.82 -18.08
N LEU A 227 -22.89 16.48 -17.97
CA LEU A 227 -23.21 15.76 -16.71
C LEU A 227 -21.98 15.15 -16.04
N ILE A 228 -20.92 14.87 -16.81
CA ILE A 228 -19.72 14.23 -16.25
C ILE A 228 -18.73 15.29 -15.81
N PRO A 229 -18.36 15.36 -14.52
CA PRO A 229 -17.35 16.29 -14.03
C PRO A 229 -16.00 16.08 -14.73
N HIS A 230 -15.28 17.19 -14.99
CA HIS A 230 -13.97 17.18 -15.64
C HIS A 230 -13.00 16.17 -14.98
N GLU A 231 -12.98 16.08 -13.65
CA GLU A 231 -12.14 15.12 -12.91
C GLU A 231 -12.47 13.66 -13.30
N ILE A 232 -13.74 13.32 -13.54
CA ILE A 232 -14.14 11.95 -13.93
C ILE A 232 -13.70 11.67 -15.37
N MET A 233 -13.83 12.64 -16.28
CA MET A 233 -13.32 12.50 -17.65
C MET A 233 -11.81 12.33 -17.69
N TYR A 234 -11.08 13.11 -16.87
CA TYR A 234 -9.64 12.96 -16.70
C TYR A 234 -9.26 11.55 -16.21
N ARG A 235 -9.96 11.04 -15.18
CA ARG A 235 -9.77 9.69 -14.66
C ARG A 235 -10.09 8.62 -15.70
N LEU A 236 -11.18 8.78 -16.43
CA LEU A 236 -11.59 7.85 -17.49
C LEU A 236 -10.49 7.70 -18.54
N ARG A 237 -9.99 8.82 -19.08
CA ARG A 237 -8.90 8.81 -20.07
C ARG A 237 -7.63 8.16 -19.51
N ARG A 238 -7.26 8.50 -18.29
CA ARG A 238 -6.07 7.95 -17.60
C ARG A 238 -6.16 6.44 -17.42
N GLU A 239 -7.31 5.94 -17.00
CA GLU A 239 -7.53 4.50 -16.82
C GLU A 239 -7.63 3.76 -18.15
N ALA A 240 -8.23 4.35 -19.17
CA ALA A 240 -8.26 3.80 -20.53
C ALA A 240 -6.84 3.60 -21.09
N ILE A 241 -5.97 4.61 -20.97
CA ILE A 241 -4.56 4.51 -21.39
C ILE A 241 -3.82 3.42 -20.60
N ARG A 242 -4.04 3.33 -19.28
CA ARG A 242 -3.45 2.29 -18.45
C ARG A 242 -3.90 0.90 -18.91
N TRP A 243 -5.18 0.73 -19.19
CA TRP A 243 -5.78 -0.54 -19.60
C TRP A 243 -5.22 -0.99 -20.96
N ILE A 244 -5.23 -0.12 -21.97
CA ILE A 244 -4.71 -0.40 -23.32
C ILE A 244 -3.20 -0.70 -23.27
N GLY A 245 -2.45 0.06 -22.46
CA GLY A 245 -0.99 -0.10 -22.34
C GLY A 245 -0.56 -1.28 -21.47
N GLY A 246 -1.48 -2.00 -20.82
CA GLY A 246 -1.15 -3.08 -19.87
C GLY A 246 -0.24 -2.65 -18.73
N ALA A 247 -0.21 -1.34 -18.41
CA ALA A 247 0.71 -0.78 -17.46
C ALA A 247 0.23 -1.00 -16.01
N ALA A 248 1.18 -1.31 -15.11
CA ALA A 248 0.88 -1.46 -13.68
C ALA A 248 0.47 -0.14 -13.00
N TYR A 249 0.85 1.00 -13.61
CA TYR A 249 0.57 2.34 -13.10
C TYR A 249 0.00 3.23 -14.20
N SER A 250 -0.93 4.10 -13.82
CA SER A 250 -1.49 5.11 -14.71
C SER A 250 -0.43 6.16 -15.11
N PRO A 251 -0.58 6.83 -16.26
CA PRO A 251 0.30 7.92 -16.69
C PRO A 251 0.41 9.03 -15.63
N ARG A 252 1.54 9.73 -15.64
CA ARG A 252 1.75 10.91 -14.78
C ARG A 252 0.87 12.07 -15.24
N SER A 253 0.52 12.97 -14.33
CA SER A 253 -0.33 14.13 -14.61
C SER A 253 0.21 14.99 -15.75
N ASP A 254 1.52 15.23 -15.80
CA ASP A 254 2.15 16.04 -16.86
C ASP A 254 1.92 15.43 -18.26
N ALA A 255 2.09 14.12 -18.39
CA ALA A 255 1.84 13.42 -19.66
C ALA A 255 0.35 13.46 -20.07
N MET A 256 -0.55 13.48 -19.11
CA MET A 256 -1.98 13.62 -19.39
C MET A 256 -2.35 15.04 -19.85
N ILE A 257 -1.73 16.06 -19.25
CA ILE A 257 -1.92 17.47 -19.68
C ILE A 257 -1.42 17.64 -21.11
N GLU A 258 -0.26 17.10 -21.45
CA GLU A 258 0.26 17.15 -22.84
C GLU A 258 -0.69 16.47 -23.83
N LEU A 259 -1.27 15.33 -23.46
CA LEU A 259 -2.25 14.62 -24.27
C LEU A 259 -3.53 15.44 -24.46
N ASP A 260 -4.06 16.05 -23.41
CA ASP A 260 -5.27 16.88 -23.47
C ASP A 260 -5.04 18.10 -24.38
N ILE A 261 -3.88 18.76 -24.29
CA ILE A 261 -3.51 19.87 -25.18
C ILE A 261 -3.42 19.39 -26.64
N ALA A 262 -2.79 18.25 -26.91
CA ALA A 262 -2.68 17.69 -28.24
C ALA A 262 -4.05 17.33 -28.82
N THR A 263 -4.95 16.76 -28.03
CA THR A 263 -6.29 16.35 -28.46
C THR A 263 -7.15 17.58 -28.80
N VAL A 264 -7.08 18.65 -28.02
CA VAL A 264 -7.78 19.91 -28.29
C VAL A 264 -7.27 20.58 -29.58
N SER A 265 -5.97 20.46 -29.88
CA SER A 265 -5.38 21.02 -31.11
C SER A 265 -5.87 20.35 -32.39
N TYR A 266 -6.28 19.07 -32.31
CA TYR A 266 -6.78 18.32 -33.49
C TYR A 266 -8.28 18.54 -33.77
N THR A 267 -9.03 19.11 -32.86
CA THR A 267 -10.48 19.36 -32.99
C THR A 267 -10.80 20.76 -33.53
N HIS A 268 -9.80 21.58 -33.82
CA HIS A 268 -9.87 22.90 -34.43
C HIS A 268 -9.04 22.93 -35.72
#